data_c8dc530d856695b1c72879df51496141
#
_entry.id   c8dc530d856695b1c72879df51496141
#
_cell.length_a   1.000
_cell.length_b   1.000
_cell.length_c   1.000
_cell.angle_alpha   90.00
_cell.angle_beta   90.00
_cell.angle_gamma   90.00
#
_symmetry.space_group_name_H-M   'P 1'
#
loop_
_entity.id
_entity.type
_entity.pdbx_description
1 polymer ?
#
loop_
_entity_poly.entity_id
_entity_poly.type
_entity_poly.pdbx_seq_one_letter_code
_entity_poly.pdbx_strand_id
1 'polypeptide(L)'
;EQELRDLAADSRAISARIRAMERTAGGKARLNRKFSGRFSQPADGPITSNYGMRFHPILKRNRMHTGIDIGAGSGSPIRAAAAGTVTFRGTMSGYGNVILIDHGGGTSTLYAHCSSLVAHEGQQVSQGQLIARVGSTGRATGPHLHFEVRRNGEPVNPR
;
A
#
# COMPACT_ATOMS: atom_id res chain seq x y z
N GLU A 1 -4.98 -19.43 -7.90
CA GLU A 1 -6.42 -19.11 -7.73
C GLU A 1 -6.71 -18.62 -6.32
N GLN A 2 -6.27 -19.33 -5.30
CA GLN A 2 -6.41 -18.86 -3.91
C GLN A 2 -5.63 -17.56 -3.69
N GLU A 3 -4.49 -17.41 -4.32
CA GLU A 3 -3.69 -16.18 -4.29
C GLU A 3 -4.50 -14.98 -4.74
N LEU A 4 -5.18 -15.09 -5.89
CA LEU A 4 -5.98 -13.98 -6.41
C LEU A 4 -7.17 -13.66 -5.51
N ARG A 5 -7.77 -14.69 -4.91
CA ARG A 5 -8.88 -14.50 -3.97
C ARG A 5 -8.42 -13.78 -2.70
N ASP A 6 -7.27 -14.16 -2.16
CA ASP A 6 -6.72 -13.52 -0.96
C ASP A 6 -6.39 -12.05 -1.24
N LEU A 7 -5.75 -11.76 -2.36
CA LEU A 7 -5.41 -10.37 -2.73
C LEU A 7 -6.67 -9.52 -2.97
N ALA A 8 -7.68 -10.08 -3.64
CA ALA A 8 -8.94 -9.36 -3.88
C ALA A 8 -9.69 -9.10 -2.57
N ALA A 9 -9.74 -10.09 -1.66
CA ALA A 9 -10.37 -9.93 -0.36
C ALA A 9 -9.65 -8.87 0.48
N ASP A 10 -8.32 -8.89 0.48
CA ASP A 10 -7.51 -7.91 1.21
C ASP A 10 -7.74 -6.51 0.66
N SER A 11 -7.80 -6.36 -0.67
CA SER A 11 -8.06 -5.07 -1.30
C SER A 11 -9.41 -4.50 -0.88
N ARG A 12 -10.46 -5.34 -0.84
CA ARG A 12 -11.78 -4.92 -0.36
C ARG A 12 -11.75 -4.53 1.12
N ALA A 13 -11.01 -5.27 1.93
CA ALA A 13 -10.87 -4.98 3.36
C ALA A 13 -10.18 -3.63 3.58
N ILE A 14 -9.17 -3.32 2.79
CA ILE A 14 -8.47 -2.02 2.85
C ILE A 14 -9.44 -0.89 2.45
N SER A 15 -10.20 -1.05 1.36
CA SER A 15 -11.21 -0.05 0.96
C SER A 15 -12.21 0.22 2.08
N ALA A 16 -12.72 -0.84 2.70
CA ALA A 16 -13.68 -0.72 3.80
C ALA A 16 -13.06 -0.03 5.01
N ARG A 17 -11.80 -0.35 5.32
CA ARG A 17 -11.09 0.25 6.45
C ARG A 17 -10.86 1.75 6.23
N ILE A 18 -10.46 2.14 5.04
CA ILE A 18 -10.26 3.56 4.70
C ILE A 18 -11.59 4.32 4.89
N ARG A 19 -12.69 3.78 4.37
CA ARG A 19 -14.01 4.43 4.51
C ARG A 19 -14.45 4.53 5.96
N ALA A 20 -14.22 3.48 6.75
CA ALA A 20 -14.55 3.49 8.18
C ALA A 20 -13.72 4.54 8.94
N MET A 21 -12.44 4.65 8.64
CA MET A 21 -11.57 5.65 9.28
C MET A 21 -11.96 7.08 8.91
N GLU A 22 -12.46 7.31 7.70
CA GLU A 22 -12.93 8.63 7.27
C GLU A 22 -14.17 9.11 8.03
N ARG A 23 -14.90 8.20 8.66
CA ARG A 23 -16.07 8.53 9.49
C ARG A 23 -15.72 8.91 10.93
N THR A 24 -14.48 8.67 11.36
CA THR A 24 -14.03 9.11 12.69
C THR A 24 -13.76 10.60 12.70
N ALA A 25 -13.73 11.22 13.87
CA ALA A 25 -13.44 12.66 14.00
C ALA A 25 -12.07 13.01 13.40
N GLY A 26 -11.03 12.21 13.73
CA GLY A 26 -9.69 12.41 13.17
C GLY A 26 -9.65 12.19 11.67
N GLY A 27 -10.35 11.15 11.17
CA GLY A 27 -10.44 10.86 9.75
C GLY A 27 -11.16 11.95 8.97
N LYS A 28 -12.24 12.51 9.51
CA LYS A 28 -12.93 13.65 8.89
C LYS A 28 -12.02 14.88 8.79
N ALA A 29 -11.27 15.15 9.85
CA ALA A 29 -10.32 16.27 9.84
C ALA A 29 -9.25 16.08 8.77
N ARG A 30 -8.72 14.87 8.61
CA ARG A 30 -7.74 14.55 7.56
C ARG A 30 -8.37 14.62 6.17
N LEU A 31 -9.60 14.09 6.01
CA LEU A 31 -10.30 14.12 4.74
C LEU A 31 -10.51 15.55 4.23
N ASN A 32 -10.76 16.50 5.13
CA ASN A 32 -10.97 17.90 4.78
C ASN A 32 -9.69 18.67 4.47
N ARG A 33 -8.51 18.08 4.71
CA ARG A 33 -7.24 18.70 4.33
C ARG A 33 -6.91 18.34 2.90
N LYS A 34 -6.48 19.31 2.12
CA LYS A 34 -6.03 19.04 0.76
C LYS A 34 -4.68 18.33 0.79
N PHE A 35 -4.55 17.30 -0.05
CA PHE A 35 -3.26 16.74 -0.37
C PHE A 35 -2.89 17.16 -1.80
N SER A 36 -1.86 17.96 -1.94
CA SER A 36 -1.33 18.42 -3.22
C SER A 36 0.13 18.05 -3.40
N GLY A 37 0.68 17.27 -2.48
CA GLY A 37 2.07 16.86 -2.52
C GLY A 37 2.37 15.87 -3.63
N ARG A 38 3.65 15.66 -3.87
CA ARG A 38 4.14 14.64 -4.79
C ARG A 38 4.67 13.46 -4.01
N PHE A 39 4.46 12.26 -4.55
CA PHE A 39 5.01 11.05 -3.95
C PHE A 39 6.48 10.90 -4.32
N SER A 40 7.32 10.60 -3.31
CA SER A 40 8.67 10.10 -3.56
C SER A 40 8.60 8.59 -3.71
N GLN A 41 9.60 8.01 -4.36
CA GLN A 41 9.67 6.56 -4.53
C GLN A 41 9.88 5.90 -3.16
N PRO A 42 9.01 4.97 -2.75
CA PRO A 42 9.05 4.44 -1.38
C PRO A 42 10.14 3.40 -1.14
N ALA A 43 10.74 2.84 -2.19
CA ALA A 43 11.85 1.90 -2.08
C ALA A 43 12.81 2.10 -3.24
N ASP A 44 14.09 1.80 -3.01
CA ASP A 44 15.12 1.91 -4.05
C ASP A 44 15.10 0.65 -4.91
N GLY A 45 14.84 0.83 -6.20
CA GLY A 45 14.83 -0.27 -7.14
C GLY A 45 13.98 0.02 -8.36
N PRO A 46 14.03 -0.86 -9.36
CA PRO A 46 13.21 -0.67 -10.57
C PRO A 46 11.76 -1.08 -10.33
N ILE A 47 10.87 -0.48 -11.10
CA ILE A 47 9.48 -0.94 -11.16
C ILE A 47 9.46 -2.22 -12.00
N THR A 48 9.07 -3.32 -11.37
CA THR A 48 9.04 -4.64 -12.00
C THR A 48 7.67 -5.03 -12.51
N SER A 49 6.62 -4.35 -12.03
CA SER A 49 5.25 -4.61 -12.46
C SER A 49 4.41 -3.34 -12.31
N ASN A 50 3.64 -3.02 -13.35
CA ASN A 50 2.85 -1.80 -13.43
C ASN A 50 1.43 -1.99 -12.91
N TYR A 51 0.80 -0.88 -12.55
CA TYR A 51 -0.62 -0.83 -12.23
C TYR A 51 -1.46 -1.12 -13.47
N GLY A 52 -2.57 -1.78 -13.27
CA GLY A 52 -3.59 -1.93 -14.27
C GLY A 52 -3.93 -3.37 -14.61
N MET A 53 -4.81 -3.54 -15.59
CA MET A 53 -5.27 -4.85 -16.02
C MET A 53 -4.17 -5.58 -16.78
N ARG A 54 -3.94 -6.85 -16.42
CA ARG A 54 -2.94 -7.71 -17.06
C ARG A 54 -3.54 -9.07 -17.33
N PHE A 55 -3.10 -9.69 -18.42
CA PHE A 55 -3.46 -11.08 -18.71
C PHE A 55 -2.63 -12.01 -17.81
N HIS A 56 -3.32 -12.89 -17.12
CA HIS A 56 -2.66 -13.94 -16.31
C HIS A 56 -2.55 -15.20 -17.16
N PRO A 57 -1.35 -15.56 -17.64
CA PRO A 57 -1.21 -16.65 -18.63
C PRO A 57 -1.61 -18.01 -18.10
N ILE A 58 -1.41 -18.28 -16.81
CA ILE A 58 -1.78 -19.58 -16.21
C ILE A 58 -3.29 -19.69 -16.09
N LEU A 59 -3.95 -18.65 -15.59
CA LEU A 59 -5.40 -18.64 -15.41
C LEU A 59 -6.15 -18.28 -16.69
N LYS A 60 -5.43 -17.83 -17.73
CA LYS A 60 -5.99 -17.43 -19.04
C LYS A 60 -7.11 -16.41 -18.92
N ARG A 61 -6.92 -15.43 -18.02
CA ARG A 61 -7.86 -14.32 -17.82
C ARG A 61 -7.12 -13.07 -17.40
N ASN A 62 -7.78 -11.92 -17.56
CA ASN A 62 -7.25 -10.66 -17.11
C ASN A 62 -7.30 -10.56 -15.59
N ARG A 63 -6.29 -9.92 -15.01
CA ARG A 63 -6.19 -9.68 -13.58
C ARG A 63 -5.82 -8.22 -13.36
N MET A 64 -6.55 -7.57 -12.45
CA MET A 64 -6.24 -6.19 -12.06
C MET A 64 -5.07 -6.19 -11.08
N HIS A 65 -4.01 -5.43 -11.40
CA HIS A 65 -2.92 -5.14 -10.48
C HIS A 65 -3.19 -3.79 -9.83
N THR A 66 -3.43 -3.80 -8.52
CA THR A 66 -3.93 -2.63 -7.79
C THR A 66 -2.86 -1.61 -7.41
N GLY A 67 -1.61 -1.88 -7.74
CA GLY A 67 -0.50 -0.98 -7.47
C GLY A 67 0.67 -1.24 -8.40
N ILE A 68 1.85 -0.80 -7.98
CA ILE A 68 3.09 -1.11 -8.68
C ILE A 68 3.96 -1.97 -7.78
N ASP A 69 4.79 -2.81 -8.38
CA ASP A 69 5.80 -3.58 -7.66
C ASP A 69 7.17 -2.95 -7.90
N ILE A 70 7.92 -2.77 -6.84
CA ILE A 70 9.28 -2.25 -6.88
C ILE A 70 10.22 -3.36 -6.42
N GLY A 71 11.13 -3.77 -7.29
CA GLY A 71 12.11 -4.81 -6.98
C GLY A 71 13.19 -4.27 -6.06
N ALA A 72 13.31 -4.89 -4.88
CA ALA A 72 14.32 -4.52 -3.89
C ALA A 72 14.62 -5.73 -3.03
N GLY A 73 15.84 -5.81 -2.52
CA GLY A 73 16.25 -6.94 -1.68
C GLY A 73 15.56 -6.96 -0.33
N SER A 74 15.37 -8.16 0.22
CA SER A 74 14.80 -8.33 1.56
C SER A 74 15.58 -7.52 2.59
N GLY A 75 14.88 -6.79 3.45
CA GLY A 75 15.48 -5.93 4.46
C GLY A 75 15.75 -4.50 3.99
N SER A 76 15.62 -4.21 2.69
CA SER A 76 15.79 -2.84 2.17
C SER A 76 14.78 -1.89 2.81
N PRO A 77 15.15 -0.61 3.00
CA PRO A 77 14.24 0.35 3.61
C PRO A 77 13.01 0.63 2.75
N ILE A 78 11.87 0.73 3.40
CA ILE A 78 10.65 1.29 2.83
C ILE A 78 10.39 2.61 3.53
N ARG A 79 10.21 3.68 2.74
CA ARG A 79 10.04 5.04 3.24
C ARG A 79 8.66 5.55 2.88
N ALA A 80 8.09 6.38 3.74
CA ALA A 80 6.81 7.02 3.47
C ALA A 80 6.90 7.85 2.18
N ALA A 81 6.00 7.61 1.25
CA ALA A 81 6.00 8.29 -0.05
C ALA A 81 5.63 9.77 0.07
N ALA A 82 4.94 10.14 1.14
CA ALA A 82 4.60 11.51 1.50
C ALA A 82 4.31 11.57 3.00
N ALA A 83 4.25 12.78 3.55
CA ALA A 83 3.88 12.97 4.96
C ALA A 83 2.44 12.53 5.20
N GLY A 84 2.17 11.97 6.36
CA GLY A 84 0.82 11.53 6.73
C GLY A 84 0.75 10.86 8.08
N THR A 85 -0.38 10.21 8.33
CA THR A 85 -0.66 9.49 9.56
C THR A 85 -0.83 8.01 9.27
N VAL A 86 -0.16 7.14 10.02
CA VAL A 86 -0.34 5.69 9.89
C VAL A 86 -1.71 5.33 10.44
N THR A 87 -2.60 4.81 9.59
CA THR A 87 -3.97 4.47 9.98
C THR A 87 -4.18 2.96 10.13
N PHE A 88 -3.27 2.15 9.62
CA PHE A 88 -3.32 0.70 9.81
C PHE A 88 -1.93 0.10 9.68
N ARG A 89 -1.64 -0.87 10.53
CA ARG A 89 -0.52 -1.81 10.35
C ARG A 89 -0.98 -3.18 10.80
N GLY A 90 -0.56 -4.20 10.10
CA GLY A 90 -0.98 -5.56 10.45
C GLY A 90 -0.50 -6.58 9.43
N THR A 91 -1.06 -7.77 9.54
CA THR A 91 -0.75 -8.89 8.65
C THR A 91 -2.03 -9.38 8.01
N MET A 92 -1.99 -9.50 6.68
CA MET A 92 -3.12 -9.98 5.88
C MET A 92 -2.66 -11.17 5.03
N SER A 93 -3.60 -12.03 4.63
CA SER A 93 -3.26 -13.27 3.94
C SER A 93 -2.61 -13.04 2.56
N GLY A 94 -3.07 -12.05 1.82
CA GLY A 94 -2.53 -11.70 0.50
C GLY A 94 -1.42 -10.67 0.55
N TYR A 95 -1.66 -9.55 1.23
CA TYR A 95 -0.68 -8.48 1.34
C TYR A 95 0.49 -8.78 2.28
N GLY A 96 0.34 -9.77 3.17
CA GLY A 96 1.35 -10.04 4.19
C GLY A 96 1.41 -8.90 5.20
N ASN A 97 2.60 -8.57 5.66
CA ASN A 97 2.79 -7.43 6.56
C ASN A 97 2.59 -6.13 5.78
N VAL A 98 1.70 -5.28 6.27
CA VAL A 98 1.20 -4.11 5.52
C VAL A 98 1.09 -2.88 6.41
N ILE A 99 1.38 -1.71 5.83
CA ILE A 99 1.15 -0.40 6.44
C ILE A 99 0.31 0.44 5.48
N LEU A 100 -0.61 1.22 6.05
CA LEU A 100 -1.45 2.18 5.34
C LEU A 100 -1.23 3.56 5.93
N ILE A 101 -0.97 4.57 5.09
CA ILE A 101 -0.76 5.95 5.50
C ILE A 101 -1.81 6.84 4.85
N ASP A 102 -2.49 7.64 5.66
CA ASP A 102 -3.45 8.65 5.21
C ASP A 102 -2.72 10.00 5.07
N HIS A 103 -2.69 10.52 3.86
CA HIS A 103 -2.01 11.80 3.55
C HIS A 103 -2.96 13.00 3.59
N GLY A 104 -4.25 12.77 3.79
CA GLY A 104 -5.27 13.81 3.75
C GLY A 104 -5.97 13.87 2.38
N GLY A 105 -7.08 14.59 2.33
CA GLY A 105 -7.83 14.79 1.09
C GLY A 105 -8.38 13.52 0.45
N GLY A 106 -8.52 12.44 1.21
CA GLY A 106 -8.98 11.15 0.70
C GLY A 106 -7.89 10.33 0.02
N THR A 107 -6.62 10.72 0.14
CA THR A 107 -5.49 10.03 -0.47
C THR A 107 -4.72 9.22 0.56
N SER A 108 -4.52 7.93 0.29
CA SER A 108 -3.74 7.03 1.14
C SER A 108 -2.72 6.26 0.30
N THR A 109 -1.64 5.79 0.95
CA THR A 109 -0.68 4.87 0.33
C THR A 109 -0.56 3.61 1.15
N LEU A 110 -0.35 2.49 0.46
CA LEU A 110 -0.26 1.16 1.06
C LEU A 110 1.06 0.52 0.67
N TYR A 111 1.69 -0.14 1.65
CA TYR A 111 3.01 -0.75 1.52
C TYR A 111 2.89 -2.20 2.00
N ALA A 112 3.01 -3.15 1.08
CA ALA A 112 2.73 -4.57 1.35
C ALA A 112 3.95 -5.47 1.18
N HIS A 113 3.82 -6.70 1.64
CA HIS A 113 4.82 -7.78 1.62
C HIS A 113 6.06 -7.46 2.45
N CYS A 114 5.92 -6.61 3.46
CA CYS A 114 7.03 -6.18 4.30
C CYS A 114 7.58 -7.35 5.14
N SER A 115 8.90 -7.36 5.37
CA SER A 115 9.51 -8.30 6.31
C SER A 115 9.32 -7.84 7.75
N SER A 116 9.36 -6.52 7.98
CA SER A 116 9.13 -5.93 9.29
C SER A 116 8.45 -4.58 9.15
N LEU A 117 7.69 -4.21 10.18
CA LEU A 117 6.97 -2.94 10.24
C LEU A 117 7.60 -2.09 11.35
N VAL A 118 8.00 -0.86 11.01
CA VAL A 118 8.68 0.06 11.94
C VAL A 118 7.70 1.08 12.51
N ALA A 119 6.87 1.68 11.67
CA ALA A 119 5.91 2.70 12.10
C ALA A 119 4.70 2.07 12.79
N HIS A 120 4.06 2.82 13.67
CA HIS A 120 2.91 2.37 14.47
C HIS A 120 1.65 3.14 14.09
N GLU A 121 0.48 2.50 14.34
CA GLU A 121 -0.80 3.17 14.13
C GLU A 121 -0.87 4.44 14.97
N GLY A 122 -1.39 5.50 14.34
CA GLY A 122 -1.47 6.82 14.96
C GLY A 122 -0.22 7.67 14.81
N GLN A 123 0.89 7.07 14.39
CA GLN A 123 2.15 7.80 14.24
C GLN A 123 2.07 8.75 13.03
N GLN A 124 2.55 9.97 13.21
CA GLN A 124 2.75 10.89 12.10
C GLN A 124 4.13 10.68 11.51
N VAL A 125 4.20 10.60 10.19
CA VAL A 125 5.44 10.36 9.46
C VAL A 125 5.69 11.47 8.45
N SER A 126 6.96 11.74 8.21
CA SER A 126 7.39 12.68 7.18
C SER A 126 7.67 11.95 5.87
N GLN A 127 7.62 12.65 4.75
CA GLN A 127 8.05 12.10 3.48
C GLN A 127 9.50 11.62 3.61
N GLY A 128 9.77 10.40 3.14
CA GLY A 128 11.10 9.81 3.20
C GLY A 128 11.45 9.11 4.52
N GLN A 129 10.57 9.18 5.51
CA GLN A 129 10.83 8.52 6.80
C GLN A 129 10.75 7.01 6.67
N LEU A 130 11.66 6.29 7.32
CA LEU A 130 11.65 4.81 7.36
C LEU A 130 10.39 4.35 8.09
N ILE A 131 9.59 3.49 7.42
CA ILE A 131 8.35 2.97 7.99
C ILE A 131 8.30 1.46 8.06
N ALA A 132 9.08 0.77 7.21
CA ALA A 132 9.06 -0.69 7.11
C ALA A 132 10.29 -1.18 6.36
N ARG A 133 10.40 -2.50 6.16
CA ARG A 133 11.47 -3.10 5.36
C ARG A 133 10.88 -4.10 4.37
N VAL A 134 11.49 -4.16 3.19
CA VAL A 134 11.08 -5.04 2.10
C VAL A 134 11.18 -6.51 2.54
N GLY A 135 10.23 -7.29 2.10
CA GLY A 135 10.21 -8.73 2.31
C GLY A 135 9.43 -9.44 1.22
N SER A 136 8.95 -10.63 1.53
CA SER A 136 8.13 -11.43 0.62
C SER A 136 7.00 -12.14 1.38
N THR A 137 6.47 -11.50 2.42
CA THR A 137 5.35 -12.03 3.21
C THR A 137 4.05 -11.97 2.41
N GLY A 138 3.08 -12.81 2.80
CA GLY A 138 1.83 -12.93 2.08
C GLY A 138 2.00 -13.68 0.78
N ARG A 139 1.28 -13.27 -0.26
CA ARG A 139 1.28 -13.91 -1.58
C ARG A 139 2.32 -13.29 -2.52
N ALA A 140 3.53 -13.16 -2.06
CA ALA A 140 4.65 -12.69 -2.86
C ALA A 140 5.51 -13.87 -3.31
N THR A 141 6.01 -13.83 -4.54
CA THR A 141 6.87 -14.89 -5.09
C THR A 141 8.36 -14.62 -4.84
N GLY A 142 8.69 -13.43 -4.38
CA GLY A 142 10.06 -13.04 -4.04
C GLY A 142 10.07 -11.65 -3.44
N PRO A 143 11.24 -11.17 -2.96
CA PRO A 143 11.31 -9.86 -2.31
C PRO A 143 10.95 -8.72 -3.25
N HIS A 144 9.98 -7.92 -2.87
CA HIS A 144 9.61 -6.69 -3.55
C HIS A 144 8.66 -5.89 -2.66
N LEU A 145 8.52 -4.60 -2.96
CA LEU A 145 7.48 -3.77 -2.36
C LEU A 145 6.29 -3.70 -3.31
N HIS A 146 5.10 -4.05 -2.81
CA HIS A 146 3.85 -3.74 -3.51
C HIS A 146 3.34 -2.41 -2.95
N PHE A 147 3.26 -1.40 -3.79
CA PHE A 147 2.92 -0.03 -3.41
C PHE A 147 1.64 0.40 -4.11
N GLU A 148 0.67 0.90 -3.33
CA GLU A 148 -0.60 1.39 -3.87
C GLU A 148 -0.82 2.84 -3.48
N VAL A 149 -1.48 3.57 -4.37
CA VAL A 149 -2.13 4.85 -4.06
C VAL A 149 -3.63 4.62 -4.11
N ARG A 150 -4.34 5.05 -3.08
CA ARG A 150 -5.80 4.94 -2.99
C ARG A 150 -6.42 6.31 -2.85
N ARG A 151 -7.50 6.52 -3.60
CA ARG A 151 -8.32 7.73 -3.49
C ARG A 151 -9.73 7.33 -3.09
N ASN A 152 -10.19 7.89 -1.98
CA ASN A 152 -11.51 7.56 -1.39
C ASN A 152 -11.68 6.04 -1.23
N GLY A 153 -10.63 5.36 -0.84
CA GLY A 153 -10.58 3.92 -0.62
C GLY A 153 -10.23 3.07 -1.83
N GLU A 154 -10.36 3.60 -3.05
CA GLU A 154 -10.16 2.82 -4.27
C GLU A 154 -8.74 2.94 -4.79
N PRO A 155 -8.13 1.83 -5.28
CA PRO A 155 -6.80 1.90 -5.88
C PRO A 155 -6.83 2.69 -7.18
N VAL A 156 -5.81 3.51 -7.38
CA VAL A 156 -5.62 4.29 -8.59
C VAL A 156 -4.19 4.10 -9.09
N ASN A 157 -3.92 4.51 -10.32
CA ASN A 157 -2.57 4.42 -10.87
C ASN A 157 -1.63 5.30 -10.04
N PRO A 158 -0.56 4.73 -9.41
CA PRO A 158 0.39 5.51 -8.61
C PRO A 158 1.27 6.46 -9.43
N ARG A 159 1.27 6.33 -10.73
CA ARG A 159 2.17 7.05 -11.64
C ARG A 159 1.49 8.18 -12.37
#